data_3529a18e5fad42d8ff17f63356569b19
#
_entry.id   3529a18e5fad42d8ff17f63356569b19
#
_cell.length_a   1.000
_cell.length_b   1.000
_cell.length_c   1.000
_cell.angle_alpha   90.00
_cell.angle_beta   90.00
_cell.angle_gamma   90.00
#
_symmetry.space_group_name_H-M   'P 1'
#
loop_
_entity.id
_entity.type
_entity.pdbx_description
1 polymer ?
#
loop_
_entity_poly.entity_id
_entity_poly.type
_entity_poly.pdbx_seq_one_letter_code
_entity_poly.pdbx_strand_id
1 'polypeptide(L)'
;VLKEVILVNFKEVLNKYLKELDCSSKKLSNESGLSESVISRYKSGERTPVKNSEQLNKLTKALFNIAKDSGKNKYTLDKIVSDFNSALPSDDFDYTTFSNNLNTLITSLNINTHEMSKYIVFDASHISRIRYGKAKPSNPVEFSNKICSYILNRYKNPDDINNLMMIIGCKKSDLSNEKIYSTLFNWLTSEIVPVKNQISDFLHHLDSFNLDDYIKVIKFDELKVPCIPFYKVKTKHYYGIEEMKQGELNFFKGTVLSKSKEDIFMCSDMPMEDMAKDIDFGKKWMFAIAMCLKKGHYLNIIHNLDRPFNEMMLGLESWIPIYMTGQISPYYLSNLKNNIYNHLNYVSAAATLSGECINGFHNKGMYYLTTNKNEIEYYKEKSDLLLKKAKPLMEIYRENNIKEYHLFLKKEENIECDRTRYISSLPLFTISDELLIKILKRNKLTKEEINKIIKYKNNEFKYMNSILKKNKVFDYIYVIKENEFISDTPSLLLNNLFIDKTINYTYKEYIEHLKLTNEYAKNNKNYNVLTEKDKTFKNITITILKNNHVIISKNSNPTIHFVIRHPKLVAAIESFNPLVKEL
;
A
#
# COMPACT_ATOMS: atom_id res chain seq x y z
N VAL A 1 -29.46 20.47 13.99
CA VAL A 1 -28.60 21.59 14.39
C VAL A 1 -27.19 21.01 14.53
N LEU A 2 -26.48 20.93 13.41
CA LEU A 2 -25.06 20.59 13.37
C LEU A 2 -24.28 21.85 13.77
N LYS A 3 -23.54 21.78 14.89
CA LYS A 3 -22.52 22.78 15.20
C LYS A 3 -21.47 22.70 14.08
N GLU A 4 -21.40 23.75 13.27
CA GLU A 4 -20.24 24.03 12.44
C GLU A 4 -19.00 24.03 13.34
N VAL A 5 -18.11 23.07 13.16
CA VAL A 5 -16.75 23.16 13.67
C VAL A 5 -16.05 24.14 12.74
N ILE A 6 -16.18 25.44 13.03
CA ILE A 6 -15.35 26.48 12.42
C ILE A 6 -13.94 26.20 12.91
N LEU A 7 -13.11 25.62 12.05
CA LEU A 7 -11.65 25.53 12.28
C LEU A 7 -11.10 26.96 12.32
N VAL A 8 -10.95 27.50 13.51
CA VAL A 8 -10.41 28.84 13.75
C VAL A 8 -8.93 28.82 13.37
N ASN A 9 -8.54 29.57 12.35
CA ASN A 9 -7.15 29.61 11.88
C ASN A 9 -6.27 30.52 12.77
N PHE A 10 -4.94 30.37 12.68
CA PHE A 10 -3.97 31.17 13.47
C PHE A 10 -4.21 32.66 13.39
N LYS A 11 -4.49 33.20 12.21
CA LYS A 11 -4.80 34.62 11.99
C LYS A 11 -6.02 35.09 12.80
N GLU A 12 -7.07 34.27 12.80
CA GLU A 12 -8.30 34.56 13.54
C GLU A 12 -8.07 34.53 15.04
N VAL A 13 -7.33 33.54 15.55
CA VAL A 13 -6.95 33.46 16.96
C VAL A 13 -6.13 34.69 17.36
N LEU A 14 -5.11 35.04 16.57
CA LEU A 14 -4.29 36.19 16.87
C LEU A 14 -5.10 37.51 16.87
N ASN A 15 -5.90 37.74 15.85
CA ASN A 15 -6.73 38.94 15.77
C ASN A 15 -7.78 39.01 16.88
N LYS A 16 -8.35 37.89 17.30
CA LYS A 16 -9.24 37.76 18.45
C LYS A 16 -8.54 38.20 19.73
N TYR A 17 -7.36 37.66 20.02
CA TYR A 17 -6.58 38.05 21.22
C TYR A 17 -6.20 39.50 21.19
N LEU A 18 -5.75 40.04 20.05
CA LEU A 18 -5.42 41.47 19.93
C LEU A 18 -6.62 42.36 20.22
N LYS A 19 -7.80 42.02 19.71
CA LYS A 19 -9.05 42.73 19.96
C LYS A 19 -9.50 42.61 21.41
N GLU A 20 -9.50 41.42 21.97
CA GLU A 20 -9.95 41.16 23.34
C GLU A 20 -9.01 41.75 24.40
N LEU A 21 -7.72 41.86 24.11
CA LEU A 21 -6.72 42.44 24.99
C LEU A 21 -6.49 43.96 24.76
N ASP A 22 -7.19 44.53 23.77
CA ASP A 22 -6.96 45.93 23.31
C ASP A 22 -5.47 46.21 23.05
N CYS A 23 -4.85 45.28 22.30
CA CYS A 23 -3.42 45.25 22.06
C CYS A 23 -3.08 45.64 20.62
N SER A 24 -2.31 46.71 20.45
CA SER A 24 -1.78 47.11 19.14
C SER A 24 -0.64 46.20 18.70
N SER A 25 -0.43 46.10 17.36
CA SER A 25 0.70 45.35 16.80
C SER A 25 2.05 45.81 17.32
N LYS A 26 2.19 47.12 17.55
CA LYS A 26 3.41 47.74 18.11
C LYS A 26 3.64 47.30 19.55
N LYS A 27 2.59 47.30 20.40
CA LYS A 27 2.68 46.79 21.77
C LYS A 27 3.07 45.33 21.83
N LEU A 28 2.46 44.50 20.98
CA LEU A 28 2.80 43.06 20.88
C LEU A 28 4.22 42.84 20.37
N SER A 29 4.68 43.64 19.41
CA SER A 29 6.06 43.62 18.91
C SER A 29 7.07 43.88 20.01
N ASN A 30 6.86 44.94 20.79
CA ASN A 30 7.74 45.31 21.90
C ASN A 30 7.79 44.26 22.99
N GLU A 31 6.65 43.67 23.36
CA GLU A 31 6.56 42.66 24.41
C GLU A 31 7.11 41.31 23.98
N SER A 32 6.89 40.94 22.73
CA SER A 32 7.35 39.62 22.19
C SER A 32 8.80 39.63 21.70
N GLY A 33 9.39 40.79 21.43
CA GLY A 33 10.68 40.94 20.76
C GLY A 33 10.65 40.53 19.28
N LEU A 34 9.45 40.32 18.70
CA LEU A 34 9.28 40.08 17.29
C LEU A 34 9.12 41.38 16.53
N SER A 35 9.68 41.53 15.34
CA SER A 35 9.56 42.78 14.56
C SER A 35 8.10 43.06 14.16
N GLU A 36 7.74 44.34 14.04
CA GLU A 36 6.40 44.75 13.63
C GLU A 36 6.00 44.15 12.27
N SER A 37 6.95 43.97 11.36
CA SER A 37 6.72 43.33 10.06
C SER A 37 6.33 41.87 10.20
N VAL A 38 6.90 41.12 11.16
CA VAL A 38 6.52 39.73 11.46
C VAL A 38 5.12 39.68 12.05
N ILE A 39 4.81 40.55 13.02
CA ILE A 39 3.46 40.63 13.61
C ILE A 39 2.42 41.00 12.55
N SER A 40 2.72 41.95 11.66
CA SER A 40 1.83 42.32 10.56
C SER A 40 1.53 41.15 9.62
N ARG A 41 2.55 40.37 9.25
CA ARG A 41 2.38 39.16 8.41
C ARG A 41 1.61 38.07 9.15
N TYR A 42 1.76 37.92 10.45
CA TYR A 42 0.97 37.01 11.26
C TYR A 42 -0.51 37.42 11.32
N LYS A 43 -0.80 38.74 11.44
CA LYS A 43 -2.16 39.30 11.42
C LYS A 43 -2.84 39.14 10.06
N SER A 44 -2.10 39.32 8.97
CA SER A 44 -2.63 39.19 7.62
C SER A 44 -2.84 37.70 7.22
N GLY A 45 -2.17 36.78 7.92
CA GLY A 45 -2.13 35.33 7.56
C GLY A 45 -1.12 35.04 6.45
N GLU A 46 -0.32 36.01 6.03
CA GLU A 46 0.74 35.84 5.04
C GLU A 46 1.85 34.90 5.55
N ARG A 47 2.02 34.82 6.87
CA ARG A 47 2.95 33.94 7.55
C ARG A 47 2.34 33.39 8.83
N THR A 48 2.69 32.18 9.21
CA THR A 48 2.38 31.57 10.51
C THR A 48 3.68 31.08 11.17
N PRO A 49 3.80 31.13 12.50
CA PRO A 49 4.91 30.46 13.18
C PRO A 49 4.79 28.96 13.11
N VAL A 50 5.91 28.25 13.24
CA VAL A 50 5.91 26.80 13.37
C VAL A 50 5.43 26.43 14.78
N LYS A 51 4.64 25.36 14.90
CA LYS A 51 4.19 24.84 16.19
C LYS A 51 5.40 24.55 17.10
N ASN A 52 5.27 24.86 18.38
CA ASN A 52 6.35 24.72 19.37
C ASN A 52 7.64 25.51 19.08
N SER A 53 7.64 26.43 18.10
CA SER A 53 8.80 27.26 17.78
C SER A 53 9.06 28.34 18.84
N GLU A 54 10.31 28.79 18.88
CA GLU A 54 10.68 29.94 19.75
C GLU A 54 9.84 31.20 19.47
N GLN A 55 9.50 31.44 18.21
CA GLN A 55 8.65 32.57 17.80
C GLN A 55 7.22 32.45 18.34
N LEU A 56 6.63 31.24 18.31
CA LEU A 56 5.31 30.99 18.89
C LEU A 56 5.34 31.18 20.41
N ASN A 57 6.38 30.67 21.07
CA ASN A 57 6.55 30.77 22.51
C ASN A 57 6.71 32.24 22.94
N LYS A 58 7.47 33.06 22.20
CA LYS A 58 7.60 34.51 22.43
C LYS A 58 6.25 35.22 22.28
N LEU A 59 5.50 34.88 21.23
CA LEU A 59 4.19 35.46 20.96
C LEU A 59 3.16 35.15 22.07
N THR A 60 3.05 33.87 22.47
CA THR A 60 2.08 33.42 23.48
C THR A 60 2.41 33.97 24.87
N LYS A 61 3.71 34.02 25.24
CA LYS A 61 4.17 34.64 26.50
C LYS A 61 3.86 36.13 26.52
N ALA A 62 4.11 36.87 25.43
CA ALA A 62 3.81 38.30 25.35
C ALA A 62 2.30 38.57 25.51
N LEU A 63 1.44 37.79 24.84
CA LEU A 63 -0.02 37.89 25.00
C LEU A 63 -0.46 37.60 26.43
N PHE A 64 0.16 36.63 27.10
CA PHE A 64 -0.11 36.31 28.50
C PHE A 64 0.30 37.46 29.42
N ASN A 65 1.50 38.04 29.24
CA ASN A 65 1.96 39.21 30.02
C ASN A 65 1.01 40.39 29.86
N ILE A 66 0.64 40.70 28.60
CA ILE A 66 -0.31 41.81 28.32
C ILE A 66 -1.67 41.53 28.97
N ALA A 67 -2.15 40.30 28.97
CA ALA A 67 -3.41 39.94 29.64
C ALA A 67 -3.32 40.13 31.16
N LYS A 68 -2.21 39.72 31.78
CA LYS A 68 -1.94 39.86 33.20
C LYS A 68 -1.88 41.33 33.63
N ASP A 69 -1.12 42.13 32.87
CA ASP A 69 -0.98 43.57 33.13
C ASP A 69 -2.30 44.35 32.96
N SER A 70 -3.18 43.84 32.12
CA SER A 70 -4.52 44.38 31.88
C SER A 70 -5.58 43.83 32.84
N GLY A 71 -5.20 43.04 33.86
CA GLY A 71 -6.12 42.46 34.85
C GLY A 71 -7.07 41.41 34.30
N LYS A 72 -6.80 40.87 33.11
CA LYS A 72 -7.68 39.90 32.41
C LYS A 72 -7.32 38.43 32.74
N ASN A 73 -7.48 38.07 34.00
CA ASN A 73 -7.05 36.77 34.57
C ASN A 73 -7.69 35.49 33.92
N LYS A 74 -8.70 35.67 33.07
CA LYS A 74 -9.32 34.57 32.33
C LYS A 74 -8.40 33.96 31.26
N TYR A 75 -7.33 34.66 30.87
CA TYR A 75 -6.36 34.20 29.86
C TYR A 75 -5.11 33.66 30.53
N THR A 76 -5.10 32.35 30.82
CA THR A 76 -3.92 31.65 31.31
C THR A 76 -2.96 31.34 30.18
N LEU A 77 -1.67 31.18 30.48
CA LEU A 77 -0.66 30.81 29.46
C LEU A 77 -1.04 29.51 28.74
N ASP A 78 -1.47 28.48 29.49
CA ASP A 78 -1.85 27.19 28.93
C ASP A 78 -3.03 27.29 27.94
N LYS A 79 -4.00 28.16 28.28
CA LYS A 79 -5.14 28.40 27.38
C LYS A 79 -4.71 29.09 26.09
N ILE A 80 -3.86 30.12 26.19
CA ILE A 80 -3.33 30.83 25.01
C ILE A 80 -2.52 29.86 24.14
N VAL A 81 -1.61 29.09 24.73
CA VAL A 81 -0.80 28.12 24.02
C VAL A 81 -1.67 27.03 23.36
N SER A 82 -2.70 26.55 24.05
CA SER A 82 -3.65 25.55 23.52
C SER A 82 -4.44 26.11 22.33
N ASP A 83 -4.96 27.36 22.45
CA ASP A 83 -5.73 28.01 21.37
C ASP A 83 -4.89 28.19 20.10
N PHE A 84 -3.62 28.62 20.26
CA PHE A 84 -2.72 28.75 19.12
C PHE A 84 -2.25 27.43 18.55
N ASN A 85 -1.96 26.43 19.38
CA ASN A 85 -1.56 25.11 18.91
C ASN A 85 -2.70 24.38 18.17
N SER A 86 -3.96 24.62 18.56
CA SER A 86 -5.14 24.09 17.85
C SER A 86 -5.39 24.76 16.50
N ALA A 87 -4.91 26.00 16.35
CA ALA A 87 -5.07 26.82 15.15
C ALA A 87 -3.88 26.71 14.17
N LEU A 88 -2.83 26.02 14.57
CA LEU A 88 -1.67 25.72 13.73
C LEU A 88 -1.78 24.30 13.17
N PRO A 89 -1.29 24.05 11.94
CA PRO A 89 -1.18 22.71 11.41
C PRO A 89 -0.43 21.82 12.40
N SER A 90 -0.87 20.56 12.55
CA SER A 90 -0.10 19.56 13.27
C SER A 90 1.28 19.42 12.62
N ASP A 91 2.31 19.09 13.39
CA ASP A 91 3.65 18.76 12.86
C ASP A 91 3.60 17.56 11.88
N ASP A 92 2.47 16.88 11.80
CA ASP A 92 2.18 15.71 10.96
C ASP A 92 1.59 16.08 9.58
N PHE A 93 1.51 17.36 9.17
CA PHE A 93 1.03 17.69 7.83
C PHE A 93 2.03 17.21 6.78
N ASP A 94 1.64 16.13 6.07
CA ASP A 94 2.47 15.53 5.02
C ASP A 94 2.46 16.38 3.74
N TYR A 95 3.42 17.32 3.69
CA TYR A 95 3.62 18.17 2.52
C TYR A 95 4.00 17.39 1.26
N THR A 96 4.58 16.21 1.39
CA THR A 96 4.96 15.37 0.24
C THR A 96 3.71 14.83 -0.43
N THR A 97 2.82 14.24 0.37
CA THR A 97 1.53 13.76 -0.12
C THR A 97 0.64 14.89 -0.61
N PHE A 98 0.59 16.01 0.10
CA PHE A 98 -0.14 17.19 -0.35
C PHE A 98 0.33 17.67 -1.73
N SER A 99 1.64 17.77 -1.95
CA SER A 99 2.21 18.17 -3.25
C SER A 99 1.88 17.16 -4.36
N ASN A 100 1.94 15.87 -4.07
CA ASN A 100 1.59 14.81 -4.99
C ASN A 100 0.10 14.85 -5.34
N ASN A 101 -0.77 15.03 -4.36
CA ASN A 101 -2.22 15.13 -4.56
C ASN A 101 -2.58 16.39 -5.35
N LEU A 102 -1.97 17.52 -5.04
CA LEU A 102 -2.13 18.76 -5.81
C LEU A 102 -1.66 18.58 -7.27
N ASN A 103 -0.53 17.91 -7.47
CA ASN A 103 -0.04 17.59 -8.81
C ASN A 103 -1.02 16.68 -9.56
N THR A 104 -1.57 15.68 -8.90
CA THR A 104 -2.58 14.75 -9.47
C THR A 104 -3.83 15.52 -9.90
N LEU A 105 -4.39 16.39 -9.05
CA LEU A 105 -5.54 17.22 -9.41
C LEU A 105 -5.26 18.10 -10.63
N ILE A 106 -4.14 18.81 -10.61
CA ILE A 106 -3.77 19.74 -11.69
C ILE A 106 -3.59 18.99 -13.00
N THR A 107 -3.00 17.81 -12.96
CA THR A 107 -2.74 17.00 -14.16
C THR A 107 -4.00 16.32 -14.69
N SER A 108 -4.75 15.64 -13.80
CA SER A 108 -5.91 14.83 -14.19
C SER A 108 -7.10 15.65 -14.61
N LEU A 109 -7.30 16.82 -14.02
CA LEU A 109 -8.37 17.76 -14.43
C LEU A 109 -7.89 18.80 -15.44
N ASN A 110 -6.66 18.68 -15.93
CA ASN A 110 -6.02 19.64 -16.85
C ASN A 110 -6.20 21.10 -16.40
N ILE A 111 -5.91 21.35 -15.11
CA ILE A 111 -6.13 22.66 -14.49
C ILE A 111 -5.14 23.68 -15.03
N ASN A 112 -5.66 24.79 -15.57
CA ASN A 112 -4.84 25.95 -15.89
C ASN A 112 -4.36 26.64 -14.61
N THR A 113 -3.08 26.46 -14.28
CA THR A 113 -2.47 26.99 -13.05
C THR A 113 -2.54 28.51 -12.97
N HIS A 114 -2.54 29.22 -14.10
CA HIS A 114 -2.65 30.67 -14.15
C HIS A 114 -4.07 31.15 -13.83
N GLU A 115 -5.09 30.48 -14.34
CA GLU A 115 -6.49 30.75 -13.97
C GLU A 115 -6.75 30.46 -12.49
N MET A 116 -6.28 29.30 -12.02
CA MET A 116 -6.37 28.92 -10.62
C MET A 116 -5.69 29.94 -9.72
N SER A 117 -4.49 30.42 -10.07
CA SER A 117 -3.75 31.42 -9.31
C SER A 117 -4.50 32.72 -9.13
N LYS A 118 -5.18 33.18 -10.18
CA LYS A 118 -6.04 34.37 -10.12
C LYS A 118 -7.25 34.18 -9.20
N TYR A 119 -7.90 33.01 -9.28
CA TYR A 119 -9.06 32.71 -8.45
C TYR A 119 -8.74 32.61 -6.97
N ILE A 120 -7.68 31.89 -6.61
CA ILE A 120 -7.29 31.69 -5.20
C ILE A 120 -6.47 32.86 -4.65
N VAL A 121 -6.17 33.86 -5.49
CA VAL A 121 -5.32 35.05 -5.16
C VAL A 121 -3.96 34.58 -4.61
N PHE A 122 -3.23 33.83 -5.45
CA PHE A 122 -1.94 33.26 -5.10
C PHE A 122 -0.98 33.32 -6.30
N ASP A 123 0.32 33.41 -6.05
CA ASP A 123 1.30 33.48 -7.12
C ASP A 123 1.41 32.16 -7.89
N ALA A 124 1.32 32.19 -9.24
CA ALA A 124 1.34 31.00 -10.07
C ALA A 124 2.68 30.25 -10.01
N SER A 125 3.79 30.97 -9.86
CA SER A 125 5.11 30.35 -9.73
C SER A 125 5.27 29.68 -8.38
N HIS A 126 4.65 30.24 -7.32
CA HIS A 126 4.62 29.62 -6.00
C HIS A 126 3.76 28.37 -5.98
N ILE A 127 2.58 28.38 -6.63
CA ILE A 127 1.74 27.18 -6.81
C ILE A 127 2.53 26.08 -7.53
N SER A 128 3.25 26.41 -8.61
CA SER A 128 4.11 25.47 -9.32
C SER A 128 5.20 24.88 -8.40
N ARG A 129 5.83 25.69 -7.56
CA ARG A 129 6.85 25.21 -6.60
C ARG A 129 6.25 24.31 -5.53
N ILE A 130 5.03 24.59 -5.04
CA ILE A 130 4.30 23.73 -4.11
C ILE A 130 3.96 22.40 -4.78
N ARG A 131 3.44 22.44 -6.00
CA ARG A 131 3.10 21.28 -6.82
C ARG A 131 4.26 20.28 -6.94
N TYR A 132 5.49 20.78 -7.05
CA TYR A 132 6.68 19.93 -7.17
C TYR A 132 7.44 19.74 -5.85
N GLY A 133 6.83 20.04 -4.70
CA GLY A 133 7.43 19.87 -3.38
C GLY A 133 8.61 20.79 -3.08
N LYS A 134 8.83 21.84 -3.92
CA LYS A 134 9.93 22.80 -3.78
C LYS A 134 9.59 23.99 -2.87
N ALA A 135 8.34 24.12 -2.45
CA ALA A 135 7.85 25.11 -1.51
C ALA A 135 6.70 24.54 -0.69
N LYS A 136 6.42 25.16 0.46
CA LYS A 136 5.29 24.82 1.34
C LYS A 136 4.35 26.01 1.42
N PRO A 137 3.00 25.81 1.35
CA PRO A 137 2.07 26.90 1.61
C PRO A 137 2.19 27.31 3.08
N SER A 138 2.14 28.59 3.35
CA SER A 138 2.23 29.16 4.70
C SER A 138 1.03 28.72 5.58
N ASN A 139 -0.13 28.54 4.97
CA ASN A 139 -1.32 27.98 5.60
C ASN A 139 -1.89 26.89 4.68
N PRO A 140 -1.52 25.60 4.87
CA PRO A 140 -1.94 24.52 4.00
C PRO A 140 -3.46 24.29 4.03
N VAL A 141 -4.12 24.52 5.16
CA VAL A 141 -5.57 24.36 5.31
C VAL A 141 -6.32 25.43 4.50
N GLU A 142 -5.96 26.69 4.63
CA GLU A 142 -6.58 27.78 3.86
C GLU A 142 -6.32 27.63 2.35
N PHE A 143 -5.08 27.26 2.00
CA PHE A 143 -4.70 27.02 0.62
C PHE A 143 -5.51 25.89 0.00
N SER A 144 -5.70 24.78 0.74
CA SER A 144 -6.52 23.64 0.31
C SER A 144 -8.00 24.00 0.16
N ASN A 145 -8.56 24.76 1.09
CA ASN A 145 -9.94 25.27 1.00
C ASN A 145 -10.17 26.08 -0.28
N LYS A 146 -9.22 26.97 -0.61
CA LYS A 146 -9.30 27.76 -1.85
C LYS A 146 -9.23 26.92 -3.10
N ILE A 147 -8.37 25.87 -3.12
CA ILE A 147 -8.27 24.93 -4.22
C ILE A 147 -9.55 24.12 -4.37
N CYS A 148 -10.10 23.57 -3.29
CA CYS A 148 -11.36 22.82 -3.31
C CYS A 148 -12.51 23.69 -3.85
N SER A 149 -12.61 24.94 -3.37
CA SER A 149 -13.60 25.90 -3.85
C SER A 149 -13.44 26.22 -5.34
N TYR A 150 -12.21 26.39 -5.81
CA TYR A 150 -11.93 26.62 -7.23
C TYR A 150 -12.39 25.43 -8.09
N ILE A 151 -12.01 24.22 -7.70
CA ILE A 151 -12.33 22.99 -8.44
C ILE A 151 -13.84 22.82 -8.54
N LEU A 152 -14.56 22.87 -7.42
CA LEU A 152 -16.02 22.66 -7.41
C LEU A 152 -16.80 23.77 -8.11
N ASN A 153 -16.25 24.98 -8.19
CA ASN A 153 -16.88 26.07 -8.91
C ASN A 153 -16.61 26.04 -10.42
N ARG A 154 -15.45 25.52 -10.84
CA ARG A 154 -15.03 25.55 -12.24
C ARG A 154 -15.36 24.25 -13.00
N TYR A 155 -15.26 23.11 -12.35
CA TYR A 155 -15.42 21.78 -12.94
C TYR A 155 -16.80 21.22 -12.57
N LYS A 156 -17.86 21.67 -13.31
CA LYS A 156 -19.27 21.32 -13.04
C LYS A 156 -19.85 20.34 -14.05
N ASN A 157 -19.13 20.04 -15.13
CA ASN A 157 -19.60 19.09 -16.13
C ASN A 157 -19.63 17.67 -15.55
N PRO A 158 -20.58 16.83 -15.94
CA PRO A 158 -20.70 15.45 -15.44
C PRO A 158 -19.40 14.64 -15.56
N ASP A 159 -18.65 14.82 -16.65
CA ASP A 159 -17.40 14.13 -16.90
C ASP A 159 -16.29 14.61 -15.94
N ASP A 160 -16.18 15.91 -15.71
CA ASP A 160 -15.24 16.50 -14.76
C ASP A 160 -15.52 16.02 -13.33
N ILE A 161 -16.81 16.00 -12.94
CA ILE A 161 -17.25 15.52 -11.64
C ILE A 161 -16.95 14.02 -11.50
N ASN A 162 -17.21 13.21 -12.51
CA ASN A 162 -16.90 11.79 -12.51
C ASN A 162 -15.38 11.56 -12.37
N ASN A 163 -14.56 12.32 -13.09
CA ASN A 163 -13.11 12.25 -13.00
C ASN A 163 -12.63 12.66 -11.60
N LEU A 164 -13.17 13.74 -11.05
CA LEU A 164 -12.88 14.18 -9.68
C LEU A 164 -13.25 13.10 -8.66
N MET A 165 -14.45 12.52 -8.78
CA MET A 165 -14.92 11.46 -7.87
C MET A 165 -14.04 10.22 -7.93
N MET A 166 -13.54 9.85 -9.11
CA MET A 166 -12.57 8.73 -9.25
C MET A 166 -11.25 9.05 -8.56
N ILE A 167 -10.73 10.28 -8.71
CA ILE A 167 -9.47 10.71 -8.09
C ILE A 167 -9.55 10.65 -6.56
N ILE A 168 -10.67 11.13 -5.99
CA ILE A 168 -10.85 11.23 -4.53
C ILE A 168 -11.50 9.99 -3.90
N GLY A 169 -11.81 8.95 -4.69
CA GLY A 169 -12.42 7.70 -4.21
C GLY A 169 -13.87 7.84 -3.73
N CYS A 170 -14.62 8.83 -4.23
CA CYS A 170 -16.01 9.08 -3.84
C CYS A 170 -16.98 8.20 -4.64
N LYS A 171 -18.01 7.63 -3.98
CA LYS A 171 -19.01 6.78 -4.65
C LYS A 171 -20.13 7.63 -5.27
N LYS A 172 -20.72 7.19 -6.40
CA LYS A 172 -21.86 7.87 -7.07
C LYS A 172 -23.10 8.09 -6.20
N SER A 173 -23.24 7.34 -5.10
CA SER A 173 -24.32 7.53 -4.11
C SER A 173 -24.16 8.79 -3.25
N ASP A 174 -23.01 9.44 -3.28
CA ASP A 174 -22.61 10.50 -2.36
C ASP A 174 -22.58 11.90 -3.01
N LEU A 175 -23.55 12.17 -3.90
CA LEU A 175 -23.59 13.32 -4.81
C LEU A 175 -23.93 14.69 -4.18
N SER A 176 -23.96 14.84 -2.85
CA SER A 176 -24.10 16.20 -2.28
C SER A 176 -22.80 16.99 -2.45
N ASN A 177 -22.89 18.24 -2.90
CA ASN A 177 -21.72 19.11 -3.06
C ASN A 177 -20.91 19.27 -1.77
N GLU A 178 -21.55 19.23 -0.60
CA GLU A 178 -20.89 19.29 0.71
C GLU A 178 -20.05 18.04 0.98
N LYS A 179 -20.52 16.88 0.56
CA LYS A 179 -19.80 15.61 0.75
C LYS A 179 -18.64 15.47 -0.23
N ILE A 180 -18.82 15.92 -1.48
CA ILE A 180 -17.73 16.00 -2.45
C ILE A 180 -16.66 16.98 -1.95
N TYR A 181 -17.06 18.14 -1.41
CA TYR A 181 -16.12 19.12 -0.84
C TYR A 181 -15.32 18.54 0.31
N SER A 182 -15.99 17.95 1.29
CA SER A 182 -15.32 17.37 2.47
C SER A 182 -14.38 16.22 2.10
N THR A 183 -14.80 15.37 1.15
CA THR A 183 -13.96 14.27 0.66
C THR A 183 -12.75 14.78 -0.13
N LEU A 184 -12.95 15.78 -1.01
CA LEU A 184 -11.86 16.42 -1.75
C LEU A 184 -10.87 17.12 -0.81
N PHE A 185 -11.37 17.84 0.17
CA PHE A 185 -10.55 18.54 1.17
C PHE A 185 -9.73 17.53 1.98
N ASN A 186 -10.39 16.50 2.52
CA ASN A 186 -9.72 15.44 3.25
C ASN A 186 -8.69 14.70 2.38
N TRP A 187 -9.02 14.39 1.13
CA TRP A 187 -8.10 13.77 0.20
C TRP A 187 -6.90 14.68 -0.12
N LEU A 188 -7.10 15.98 -0.30
CA LEU A 188 -6.04 16.93 -0.63
C LEU A 188 -5.14 17.26 0.56
N THR A 189 -5.72 17.45 1.74
CA THR A 189 -4.96 17.81 2.96
C THR A 189 -4.41 16.60 3.64
N SER A 190 -4.91 15.40 3.20
CA SER A 190 -4.81 14.18 3.94
C SER A 190 -4.34 14.45 5.37
N GLU A 191 -5.21 14.47 6.24
CA GLU A 191 -5.47 13.12 6.81
C GLU A 191 -5.74 12.18 5.66
N ILE A 192 -4.69 11.66 5.07
CA ILE A 192 -4.69 10.56 4.15
C ILE A 192 -5.73 9.60 4.69
N VAL A 193 -6.62 9.08 3.83
CA VAL A 193 -6.87 7.64 3.92
C VAL A 193 -5.47 7.07 3.83
N PRO A 194 -4.87 6.70 4.95
CA PRO A 194 -3.42 6.62 4.98
C PRO A 194 -3.01 5.58 3.96
N VAL A 195 -1.86 5.81 3.28
CA VAL A 195 -1.04 4.74 2.69
C VAL A 195 -1.13 3.48 3.57
N LYS A 196 -1.24 3.63 4.85
CA LYS A 196 -1.56 2.68 5.90
C LYS A 196 -2.85 1.87 5.68
N ASN A 197 -3.94 2.46 5.20
CA ASN A 197 -5.19 1.70 4.97
C ASN A 197 -5.08 0.85 3.70
N GLN A 198 -4.48 1.37 2.63
CA GLN A 198 -4.30 0.58 1.40
C GLN A 198 -3.34 -0.58 1.57
N ILE A 199 -2.24 -0.38 2.29
CA ILE A 199 -1.36 -1.48 2.68
C ILE A 199 -2.07 -2.42 3.64
N SER A 200 -2.83 -1.90 4.60
CA SER A 200 -3.65 -2.71 5.50
C SER A 200 -4.64 -3.56 4.71
N ASP A 201 -5.35 -2.96 3.76
CA ASP A 201 -6.34 -3.65 2.93
C ASP A 201 -5.67 -4.75 2.07
N PHE A 202 -4.55 -4.45 1.43
CA PHE A 202 -3.77 -5.44 0.69
C PHE A 202 -3.31 -6.60 1.58
N LEU A 203 -2.78 -6.32 2.77
CA LEU A 203 -2.34 -7.35 3.70
C LEU A 203 -3.51 -8.18 4.23
N HIS A 204 -4.66 -7.55 4.51
CA HIS A 204 -5.88 -8.26 4.92
C HIS A 204 -6.47 -9.10 3.78
N HIS A 205 -6.41 -8.64 2.53
CA HIS A 205 -6.80 -9.46 1.38
C HIS A 205 -5.88 -10.67 1.22
N LEU A 206 -4.55 -10.52 1.39
CA LEU A 206 -3.63 -11.66 1.41
C LEU A 206 -3.94 -12.62 2.57
N ASP A 207 -4.22 -12.08 3.76
CA ASP A 207 -4.53 -12.87 4.96
C ASP A 207 -5.81 -13.70 4.78
N SER A 208 -6.87 -13.07 4.31
CA SER A 208 -8.20 -13.70 4.16
C SER A 208 -8.36 -14.54 2.89
N PHE A 209 -7.51 -14.35 1.88
CA PHE A 209 -7.64 -15.05 0.60
C PHE A 209 -7.53 -16.57 0.77
N ASN A 210 -8.48 -17.31 0.18
CA ASN A 210 -8.49 -18.76 0.13
C ASN A 210 -8.49 -19.22 -1.33
N LEU A 211 -7.40 -19.87 -1.75
CA LEU A 211 -7.25 -20.33 -3.12
C LEU A 211 -8.25 -21.44 -3.47
N ASP A 212 -8.55 -22.35 -2.54
CA ASP A 212 -9.48 -23.46 -2.77
C ASP A 212 -10.90 -22.93 -3.00
N ASP A 213 -11.33 -21.92 -2.21
CA ASP A 213 -12.64 -21.30 -2.39
C ASP A 213 -12.70 -20.49 -3.69
N TYR A 214 -11.62 -19.79 -4.04
CA TYR A 214 -11.52 -19.09 -5.33
C TYR A 214 -11.60 -20.07 -6.51
N ILE A 215 -10.87 -21.19 -6.46
CA ILE A 215 -10.91 -22.26 -7.47
C ILE A 215 -12.32 -22.82 -7.63
N LYS A 216 -13.05 -23.04 -6.53
CA LYS A 216 -14.46 -23.49 -6.56
C LYS A 216 -15.38 -22.47 -7.22
N VAL A 217 -15.23 -21.19 -6.88
CA VAL A 217 -16.07 -20.10 -7.44
C VAL A 217 -15.89 -20.00 -8.96
N ILE A 218 -14.65 -20.07 -9.46
CA ILE A 218 -14.38 -20.04 -10.91
C ILE A 218 -14.57 -21.42 -11.57
N LYS A 219 -14.92 -22.46 -10.79
CA LYS A 219 -15.04 -23.85 -11.26
C LYS A 219 -13.80 -24.33 -12.01
N PHE A 220 -12.63 -24.00 -11.49
CA PHE A 220 -11.34 -24.24 -12.14
C PHE A 220 -11.12 -25.72 -12.45
N ASP A 221 -11.56 -26.63 -11.57
CA ASP A 221 -11.43 -28.08 -11.76
C ASP A 221 -12.31 -28.62 -12.88
N GLU A 222 -13.47 -27.99 -13.11
CA GLU A 222 -14.40 -28.33 -14.19
C GLU A 222 -13.93 -27.81 -15.56
N LEU A 223 -12.96 -26.86 -15.59
CA LEU A 223 -12.46 -26.29 -16.82
C LEU A 223 -11.74 -27.34 -17.65
N LYS A 224 -12.32 -27.69 -18.79
CA LYS A 224 -11.63 -28.50 -19.80
C LYS A 224 -10.77 -27.58 -20.66
N VAL A 225 -9.45 -27.74 -20.61
CA VAL A 225 -8.54 -27.03 -21.51
C VAL A 225 -8.66 -27.66 -22.91
N PRO A 226 -9.33 -27.03 -23.87
CA PRO A 226 -9.45 -27.58 -25.20
C PRO A 226 -8.08 -27.50 -25.87
N CYS A 227 -7.69 -28.60 -26.52
CA CYS A 227 -6.56 -28.60 -27.46
C CYS A 227 -7.14 -28.89 -28.85
N ILE A 228 -7.22 -27.86 -29.69
CA ILE A 228 -7.68 -27.99 -31.05
C ILE A 228 -6.44 -27.99 -31.94
N PRO A 229 -6.00 -29.18 -32.45
CA PRO A 229 -4.90 -29.24 -33.41
C PRO A 229 -5.25 -28.35 -34.60
N PHE A 230 -4.32 -27.50 -35.01
CA PHE A 230 -4.47 -26.57 -36.14
C PHE A 230 -5.35 -25.34 -35.93
N TYR A 231 -5.83 -25.04 -34.70
CA TYR A 231 -6.44 -23.74 -34.45
C TYR A 231 -5.39 -22.64 -34.56
N LYS A 232 -5.60 -21.72 -35.52
CA LYS A 232 -4.76 -20.52 -35.66
C LYS A 232 -5.64 -19.29 -35.47
N VAL A 233 -5.24 -18.43 -34.59
CA VAL A 233 -5.79 -17.07 -34.53
C VAL A 233 -5.35 -16.33 -35.79
N LYS A 234 -6.23 -15.54 -36.38
CA LYS A 234 -5.88 -14.73 -37.56
C LYS A 234 -5.06 -13.51 -37.11
N THR A 235 -3.99 -13.21 -37.83
CA THR A 235 -3.27 -11.95 -37.75
C THR A 235 -4.23 -10.81 -38.06
N LYS A 236 -4.33 -9.83 -37.15
CA LYS A 236 -5.33 -8.76 -37.26
C LYS A 236 -4.88 -7.52 -36.50
N HIS A 237 -5.26 -6.34 -37.02
CA HIS A 237 -5.19 -5.08 -36.28
C HIS A 237 -6.50 -4.81 -35.53
N TYR A 238 -6.36 -4.13 -34.39
CA TYR A 238 -7.46 -3.73 -33.52
C TYR A 238 -7.31 -2.24 -33.23
N TYR A 239 -8.40 -1.52 -33.17
CA TYR A 239 -8.42 -0.06 -33.01
C TYR A 239 -9.22 0.34 -31.79
N GLY A 240 -8.61 1.17 -30.92
CA GLY A 240 -9.23 1.64 -29.70
C GLY A 240 -9.35 0.56 -28.63
N ILE A 241 -9.91 0.94 -27.48
CA ILE A 241 -9.95 0.11 -26.26
C ILE A 241 -10.82 -1.13 -26.45
N GLU A 242 -12.00 -0.99 -27.05
CA GLU A 242 -12.94 -2.11 -27.15
C GLU A 242 -12.42 -3.22 -28.06
N GLU A 243 -11.78 -2.86 -29.17
CA GLU A 243 -11.14 -3.87 -30.01
C GLU A 243 -9.84 -4.39 -29.38
N MET A 244 -9.08 -3.58 -28.62
CA MET A 244 -7.93 -4.02 -27.86
C MET A 244 -8.31 -5.16 -26.90
N LYS A 245 -9.39 -5.01 -26.12
CA LYS A 245 -9.93 -6.04 -25.24
C LYS A 245 -10.21 -7.35 -25.99
N GLN A 246 -10.79 -7.24 -27.19
CA GLN A 246 -11.00 -8.41 -28.05
C GLN A 246 -9.68 -9.02 -28.52
N GLY A 247 -8.67 -8.19 -28.82
CA GLY A 247 -7.32 -8.63 -29.15
C GLY A 247 -6.67 -9.43 -28.04
N GLU A 248 -6.78 -8.96 -26.77
CA GLU A 248 -6.27 -9.67 -25.60
C GLU A 248 -6.94 -11.05 -25.42
N LEU A 249 -8.26 -11.12 -25.52
CA LEU A 249 -8.99 -12.40 -25.44
C LEU A 249 -8.60 -13.36 -26.57
N ASN A 250 -8.36 -12.85 -27.79
CA ASN A 250 -7.90 -13.66 -28.91
C ASN A 250 -6.44 -14.14 -28.74
N PHE A 251 -5.58 -13.31 -28.14
CA PHE A 251 -4.23 -13.72 -27.75
C PHE A 251 -4.27 -14.91 -26.78
N PHE A 252 -5.02 -14.79 -25.67
CA PHE A 252 -5.16 -15.89 -24.71
C PHE A 252 -5.79 -17.12 -25.33
N LYS A 253 -6.82 -16.95 -26.17
CA LYS A 253 -7.45 -18.07 -26.87
C LYS A 253 -6.44 -18.81 -27.75
N GLY A 254 -5.63 -18.09 -28.52
CA GLY A 254 -4.57 -18.67 -29.33
C GLY A 254 -3.54 -19.43 -28.49
N THR A 255 -3.14 -18.85 -27.38
CA THR A 255 -2.17 -19.42 -26.45
C THR A 255 -2.71 -20.69 -25.78
N VAL A 256 -3.94 -20.67 -25.26
CA VAL A 256 -4.58 -21.82 -24.61
C VAL A 256 -4.79 -22.96 -25.59
N LEU A 257 -5.22 -22.71 -26.83
CA LEU A 257 -5.50 -23.73 -27.83
C LEU A 257 -4.24 -24.29 -28.53
N SER A 258 -3.08 -23.63 -28.39
CA SER A 258 -1.80 -24.10 -28.94
C SER A 258 -1.33 -25.38 -28.24
N LYS A 259 -0.32 -26.06 -28.80
CA LYS A 259 0.34 -27.21 -28.14
C LYS A 259 1.44 -26.81 -27.16
N SER A 260 1.95 -25.59 -27.26
CA SER A 260 3.03 -25.10 -26.43
C SER A 260 2.60 -24.89 -24.98
N LYS A 261 3.55 -25.05 -24.06
CA LYS A 261 3.45 -24.71 -22.64
C LYS A 261 4.57 -23.74 -22.23
N GLU A 262 5.21 -23.10 -23.22
CA GLU A 262 6.22 -22.10 -22.95
C GLU A 262 5.65 -20.94 -22.14
N ASP A 263 6.54 -20.25 -21.43
CA ASP A 263 6.18 -19.08 -20.61
C ASP A 263 5.51 -18.01 -21.44
N ILE A 264 4.61 -17.28 -20.77
CA ILE A 264 3.93 -16.12 -21.34
C ILE A 264 4.59 -14.86 -20.75
N PHE A 265 4.97 -13.95 -21.62
CA PHE A 265 5.40 -12.63 -21.22
C PHE A 265 4.25 -11.64 -21.34
N MET A 266 4.09 -10.77 -20.34
CA MET A 266 3.10 -9.70 -20.34
C MET A 266 3.71 -8.40 -19.82
N CYS A 267 3.49 -7.33 -20.55
CA CYS A 267 3.84 -5.97 -20.15
C CYS A 267 2.75 -5.03 -20.65
N SER A 268 2.15 -4.28 -19.74
CA SER A 268 1.15 -3.28 -20.09
C SER A 268 1.23 -2.11 -19.12
N ASP A 269 1.31 -0.90 -19.68
CA ASP A 269 1.18 0.35 -18.93
C ASP A 269 -0.15 1.07 -19.24
N MET A 270 -1.10 0.35 -19.86
CA MET A 270 -2.47 0.82 -20.08
C MET A 270 -3.14 1.15 -18.75
N PRO A 271 -4.00 2.18 -18.69
CA PRO A 271 -4.72 2.55 -17.47
C PRO A 271 -5.59 1.41 -16.96
N MET A 272 -5.51 1.17 -15.65
CA MET A 272 -6.35 0.15 -14.99
C MET A 272 -7.85 0.51 -15.01
N GLU A 273 -8.17 1.79 -15.08
CA GLU A 273 -9.55 2.28 -15.06
C GLU A 273 -10.39 1.77 -16.22
N ASP A 274 -9.79 1.65 -17.41
CA ASP A 274 -10.48 1.16 -18.60
C ASP A 274 -10.80 -0.34 -18.51
N MET A 275 -9.98 -1.09 -17.76
CA MET A 275 -10.23 -2.50 -17.45
C MET A 275 -11.30 -2.65 -16.35
N ALA A 276 -11.26 -1.79 -15.33
CA ALA A 276 -12.17 -1.85 -14.18
C ALA A 276 -13.62 -1.43 -14.51
N LYS A 277 -13.82 -0.61 -15.55
CA LYS A 277 -15.15 -0.20 -16.00
C LYS A 277 -15.98 -1.34 -16.60
N ASP A 278 -15.31 -2.35 -17.16
CA ASP A 278 -15.96 -3.50 -17.81
C ASP A 278 -15.77 -4.78 -16.98
N ILE A 279 -16.69 -4.99 -16.04
CA ILE A 279 -16.66 -6.14 -15.13
C ILE A 279 -16.72 -7.48 -15.91
N ASP A 280 -17.47 -7.52 -17.02
CA ASP A 280 -17.60 -8.75 -17.82
C ASP A 280 -16.32 -9.05 -18.60
N PHE A 281 -15.65 -8.03 -19.10
CA PHE A 281 -14.33 -8.20 -19.70
C PHE A 281 -13.31 -8.68 -18.65
N GLY A 282 -13.27 -8.06 -17.48
CA GLY A 282 -12.38 -8.46 -16.39
C GLY A 282 -12.55 -9.94 -16.00
N LYS A 283 -13.79 -10.43 -15.90
CA LYS A 283 -14.07 -11.85 -15.64
C LYS A 283 -13.56 -12.77 -16.76
N LYS A 284 -13.81 -12.42 -18.03
CA LYS A 284 -13.35 -13.18 -19.19
C LYS A 284 -11.82 -13.21 -19.27
N TRP A 285 -11.18 -12.09 -18.95
CA TRP A 285 -9.74 -11.93 -18.94
C TRP A 285 -9.09 -12.80 -17.86
N MET A 286 -9.59 -12.74 -16.62
CA MET A 286 -9.12 -13.58 -15.51
C MET A 286 -9.34 -15.07 -15.79
N PHE A 287 -10.48 -15.43 -16.37
CA PHE A 287 -10.76 -16.80 -16.81
C PHE A 287 -9.74 -17.27 -17.86
N ALA A 288 -9.42 -16.43 -18.83
CA ALA A 288 -8.45 -16.76 -19.88
C ALA A 288 -7.04 -17.00 -19.31
N ILE A 289 -6.61 -16.18 -18.35
CA ILE A 289 -5.35 -16.42 -17.62
C ILE A 289 -5.43 -17.73 -16.83
N ALA A 290 -6.50 -17.98 -16.10
CA ALA A 290 -6.68 -19.23 -15.35
C ALA A 290 -6.55 -20.46 -16.27
N MET A 291 -7.07 -20.39 -17.49
CA MET A 291 -6.92 -21.44 -18.50
C MET A 291 -5.45 -21.63 -18.94
N CYS A 292 -4.70 -20.54 -19.10
CA CYS A 292 -3.27 -20.62 -19.41
C CYS A 292 -2.49 -21.30 -18.27
N LEU A 293 -2.76 -20.91 -17.02
CA LEU A 293 -2.13 -21.49 -15.84
C LEU A 293 -2.48 -22.98 -15.69
N LYS A 294 -3.75 -23.35 -15.87
CA LYS A 294 -4.20 -24.76 -15.85
C LYS A 294 -3.53 -25.61 -16.91
N LYS A 295 -3.23 -25.03 -18.06
CA LYS A 295 -2.47 -25.69 -19.12
C LYS A 295 -1.00 -25.92 -18.74
N GLY A 296 -0.48 -25.23 -17.75
CA GLY A 296 0.88 -25.31 -17.25
C GLY A 296 1.82 -24.22 -17.79
N HIS A 297 1.27 -23.12 -18.34
CA HIS A 297 2.07 -21.94 -18.64
C HIS A 297 2.52 -21.25 -17.37
N TYR A 298 3.65 -20.57 -17.43
CA TYR A 298 4.17 -19.67 -16.40
C TYR A 298 4.12 -18.23 -16.92
N LEU A 299 3.79 -17.27 -16.05
CA LEU A 299 3.65 -15.87 -16.43
C LEU A 299 4.87 -15.07 -15.97
N ASN A 300 5.52 -14.37 -16.89
CA ASN A 300 6.50 -13.32 -16.60
C ASN A 300 5.84 -11.97 -16.90
N ILE A 301 5.55 -11.19 -15.86
CA ILE A 301 4.83 -9.92 -16.01
C ILE A 301 5.64 -8.73 -15.53
N ILE A 302 5.69 -7.68 -16.34
CA ILE A 302 6.24 -6.38 -15.93
C ILE A 302 5.07 -5.45 -15.60
N HIS A 303 4.93 -5.12 -14.31
CA HIS A 303 3.96 -4.16 -13.82
C HIS A 303 4.45 -2.74 -14.01
N ASN A 304 3.58 -1.85 -14.47
CA ASN A 304 3.83 -0.42 -14.39
C ASN A 304 3.51 0.08 -12.99
N LEU A 305 4.55 0.41 -12.23
CA LEU A 305 4.47 0.93 -10.86
C LEU A 305 4.76 2.45 -10.79
N ASP A 306 4.98 3.09 -11.92
CA ASP A 306 5.15 4.55 -12.00
C ASP A 306 3.77 5.24 -12.10
N ARG A 307 2.93 4.91 -11.13
CA ARG A 307 1.55 5.37 -10.97
C ARG A 307 1.35 5.95 -9.57
N PRO A 308 0.28 6.72 -9.32
CA PRO A 308 -0.16 7.06 -7.98
C PRO A 308 -0.25 5.79 -7.12
N PHE A 309 0.11 5.90 -5.84
CA PHE A 309 0.22 4.74 -4.96
C PHE A 309 -1.10 3.93 -4.90
N ASN A 310 -2.23 4.62 -4.92
CA ASN A 310 -3.57 4.02 -4.90
C ASN A 310 -3.83 3.12 -6.11
N GLU A 311 -3.51 3.60 -7.32
CA GLU A 311 -3.65 2.81 -8.54
C GLU A 311 -2.70 1.62 -8.54
N MET A 312 -1.47 1.82 -8.07
CA MET A 312 -0.50 0.75 -7.91
C MET A 312 -1.04 -0.34 -6.99
N MET A 313 -1.60 0.02 -5.83
CA MET A 313 -2.12 -0.94 -4.87
C MET A 313 -3.36 -1.66 -5.41
N LEU A 314 -4.30 -0.94 -6.02
CA LEU A 314 -5.47 -1.55 -6.67
C LEU A 314 -5.05 -2.55 -7.76
N GLY A 315 -4.03 -2.18 -8.55
CA GLY A 315 -3.46 -3.08 -9.55
C GLY A 315 -2.89 -4.35 -8.92
N LEU A 316 -2.07 -4.22 -7.87
CA LEU A 316 -1.47 -5.38 -7.20
C LEU A 316 -2.52 -6.26 -6.51
N GLU A 317 -3.54 -5.68 -5.88
CA GLU A 317 -4.65 -6.41 -5.27
C GLU A 317 -5.41 -7.27 -6.30
N SER A 318 -5.65 -6.74 -7.48
CA SER A 318 -6.34 -7.49 -8.54
C SER A 318 -5.57 -8.74 -9.00
N TRP A 319 -4.25 -8.79 -8.80
CA TRP A 319 -3.39 -9.91 -9.14
C TRP A 319 -3.20 -10.93 -8.02
N ILE A 320 -3.72 -10.68 -6.81
CA ILE A 320 -3.58 -11.62 -5.68
C ILE A 320 -3.98 -13.05 -6.06
N PRO A 321 -5.11 -13.33 -6.74
CA PRO A 321 -5.47 -14.69 -7.12
C PRO A 321 -4.39 -15.38 -7.96
N ILE A 322 -3.75 -14.64 -8.85
CA ILE A 322 -2.69 -15.16 -9.73
C ILE A 322 -1.40 -15.37 -8.94
N TYR A 323 -1.02 -14.42 -8.07
CA TYR A 323 0.15 -14.57 -7.20
C TYR A 323 0.05 -15.83 -6.32
N MET A 324 -1.15 -16.11 -5.79
CA MET A 324 -1.40 -17.29 -4.96
C MET A 324 -1.23 -18.62 -5.69
N THR A 325 -1.25 -18.64 -7.02
CA THR A 325 -0.95 -19.86 -7.80
C THR A 325 0.54 -20.22 -7.77
N GLY A 326 1.42 -19.23 -7.56
CA GLY A 326 2.86 -19.38 -7.66
C GLY A 326 3.38 -19.60 -9.10
N GLN A 327 2.52 -19.50 -10.11
CA GLN A 327 2.88 -19.67 -11.53
C GLN A 327 3.15 -18.32 -12.21
N ILE A 328 3.73 -17.37 -11.47
CA ILE A 328 3.98 -16.01 -11.95
C ILE A 328 5.25 -15.43 -11.33
N SER A 329 6.02 -14.71 -12.14
CA SER A 329 7.11 -13.84 -11.70
C SER A 329 6.77 -12.39 -12.02
N PRO A 330 6.44 -11.58 -11.03
CA PRO A 330 6.18 -10.16 -11.21
C PRO A 330 7.48 -9.35 -11.15
N TYR A 331 7.64 -8.47 -12.12
CA TYR A 331 8.77 -7.56 -12.27
C TYR A 331 8.29 -6.11 -12.38
N TYR A 332 9.23 -5.18 -12.30
CA TYR A 332 9.03 -3.77 -12.63
C TYR A 332 10.27 -3.18 -13.30
N LEU A 333 10.08 -2.14 -14.09
CA LEU A 333 11.16 -1.34 -14.66
C LEU A 333 11.31 -0.06 -13.84
N SER A 334 12.55 0.29 -13.46
CA SER A 334 12.84 1.53 -12.76
C SER A 334 13.13 2.65 -13.77
N ASN A 335 12.65 3.87 -13.49
CA ASN A 335 12.93 5.08 -14.27
C ASN A 335 12.31 5.15 -15.70
N LEU A 336 11.14 4.58 -15.89
CA LEU A 336 10.36 4.82 -17.10
C LEU A 336 9.77 6.25 -17.05
N LYS A 337 10.47 7.20 -17.65
CA LYS A 337 10.00 8.60 -17.77
C LYS A 337 9.27 8.82 -19.12
N ASN A 338 8.33 7.98 -19.47
CA ASN A 338 7.52 8.22 -20.65
C ASN A 338 6.05 8.43 -20.26
N ASN A 339 5.66 9.72 -20.15
CA ASN A 339 4.27 10.09 -19.84
C ASN A 339 3.46 10.38 -21.12
N ILE A 340 3.99 10.08 -22.30
CA ILE A 340 3.35 10.41 -23.59
C ILE A 340 2.68 9.16 -24.18
N TYR A 341 3.35 8.02 -24.11
CA TYR A 341 2.86 6.78 -24.72
C TYR A 341 2.53 5.73 -23.68
N ASN A 342 1.45 4.99 -23.94
CA ASN A 342 1.12 3.76 -23.26
C ASN A 342 1.35 2.58 -24.20
N HIS A 343 1.89 1.48 -23.67
CA HIS A 343 2.30 0.30 -24.42
C HIS A 343 1.62 -0.96 -23.93
N LEU A 344 1.38 -1.88 -24.84
CA LEU A 344 0.93 -3.22 -24.56
C LEU A 344 1.79 -4.21 -25.34
N ASN A 345 2.32 -5.23 -24.66
CA ASN A 345 3.09 -6.29 -25.26
C ASN A 345 2.87 -7.62 -24.54
N TYR A 346 2.10 -8.50 -25.16
CA TYR A 346 1.87 -9.88 -24.71
C TYR A 346 2.48 -10.84 -25.70
N VAL A 347 3.29 -11.77 -25.21
CA VAL A 347 4.05 -12.72 -26.05
C VAL A 347 3.88 -14.13 -25.53
N SER A 348 3.54 -15.05 -26.43
CA SER A 348 3.53 -16.49 -26.21
C SER A 348 4.14 -17.20 -27.42
N ALA A 349 4.35 -18.52 -27.32
CA ALA A 349 4.82 -19.30 -28.48
C ALA A 349 3.81 -19.36 -29.65
N ALA A 350 2.56 -19.00 -29.43
CA ALA A 350 1.49 -19.12 -30.41
C ALA A 350 1.11 -17.81 -31.08
N ALA A 351 1.27 -16.70 -30.36
CA ALA A 351 0.84 -15.39 -30.81
C ALA A 351 1.56 -14.28 -30.04
N THR A 352 1.56 -13.10 -30.62
CA THR A 352 1.99 -11.86 -29.97
C THR A 352 0.93 -10.79 -30.21
N LEU A 353 0.55 -10.07 -29.14
CA LEU A 353 -0.27 -8.87 -29.21
C LEU A 353 0.58 -7.68 -28.77
N SER A 354 0.78 -6.74 -29.66
CA SER A 354 1.55 -5.53 -29.37
C SER A 354 0.82 -4.29 -29.84
N GLY A 355 1.08 -3.15 -29.22
CA GLY A 355 0.50 -1.89 -29.62
C GLY A 355 0.95 -0.74 -28.72
N GLU A 356 0.63 0.45 -29.16
CA GLU A 356 0.85 1.67 -28.41
C GLU A 356 -0.25 2.69 -28.65
N CYS A 357 -0.41 3.60 -27.72
CA CYS A 357 -1.28 4.76 -27.87
C CYS A 357 -0.70 5.96 -27.14
N ILE A 358 -1.19 7.15 -27.48
CA ILE A 358 -0.87 8.35 -26.72
C ILE A 358 -1.67 8.31 -25.41
N ASN A 359 -1.01 8.59 -24.29
CA ASN A 359 -1.63 8.62 -22.98
C ASN A 359 -2.84 9.60 -22.97
N GLY A 360 -3.99 9.14 -22.46
CA GLY A 360 -5.24 9.87 -22.50
C GLY A 360 -6.04 9.77 -23.81
N PHE A 361 -5.48 9.13 -24.86
CA PHE A 361 -6.15 8.92 -26.14
C PHE A 361 -6.24 7.43 -26.51
N HIS A 362 -6.48 6.58 -25.53
CA HIS A 362 -6.51 5.11 -25.66
C HIS A 362 -7.54 4.62 -26.70
N ASN A 363 -8.62 5.38 -26.90
CA ASN A 363 -9.64 5.10 -27.92
C ASN A 363 -9.12 5.26 -29.37
N LYS A 364 -7.90 5.80 -29.55
CA LYS A 364 -7.23 5.94 -30.86
C LYS A 364 -6.00 5.05 -31.00
N GLY A 365 -5.75 4.19 -30.03
CA GLY A 365 -4.64 3.23 -30.08
C GLY A 365 -4.82 2.20 -31.19
N MET A 366 -3.71 1.70 -31.72
CA MET A 366 -3.68 0.61 -32.68
C MET A 366 -2.88 -0.56 -32.09
N TYR A 367 -3.46 -1.75 -32.16
CA TYR A 367 -2.88 -2.97 -31.62
C TYR A 367 -2.81 -4.04 -32.70
N TYR A 368 -1.76 -4.82 -32.69
CA TYR A 368 -1.47 -5.81 -33.71
C TYR A 368 -1.30 -7.19 -33.09
N LEU A 369 -2.19 -8.11 -33.44
CA LEU A 369 -2.10 -9.52 -33.10
C LEU A 369 -1.48 -10.27 -34.28
N THR A 370 -0.37 -10.94 -34.04
CA THR A 370 0.30 -11.75 -35.04
C THR A 370 0.52 -13.18 -34.60
N THR A 371 0.49 -14.09 -35.58
CA THR A 371 0.85 -15.50 -35.45
C THR A 371 2.01 -15.87 -36.39
N ASN A 372 2.66 -14.89 -37.00
CA ASN A 372 3.85 -15.06 -37.81
C ASN A 372 5.03 -15.47 -36.91
N LYS A 373 5.67 -16.58 -37.23
CA LYS A 373 6.76 -17.13 -36.41
C LYS A 373 7.95 -16.20 -36.28
N ASN A 374 8.35 -15.51 -37.33
CA ASN A 374 9.49 -14.60 -37.31
C ASN A 374 9.20 -13.36 -36.44
N GLU A 375 7.96 -12.87 -36.50
CA GLU A 375 7.53 -11.76 -35.64
C GLU A 375 7.43 -12.17 -34.17
N ILE A 376 6.89 -13.39 -33.89
CA ILE A 376 6.85 -13.94 -32.54
C ILE A 376 8.28 -14.04 -31.97
N GLU A 377 9.24 -14.54 -32.74
CA GLU A 377 10.63 -14.66 -32.30
C GLU A 377 11.24 -13.30 -31.97
N TYR A 378 11.04 -12.30 -32.83
CA TYR A 378 11.46 -10.93 -32.57
C TYR A 378 10.89 -10.38 -31.25
N TYR A 379 9.59 -10.61 -30.98
CA TYR A 379 8.97 -10.14 -29.75
C TYR A 379 9.41 -10.94 -28.52
N LYS A 380 9.76 -12.22 -28.66
CA LYS A 380 10.40 -13.03 -27.60
C LYS A 380 11.76 -12.43 -27.22
N GLU A 381 12.65 -12.19 -28.20
CA GLU A 381 13.94 -11.55 -27.96
C GLU A 381 13.78 -10.19 -27.28
N LYS A 382 12.82 -9.37 -27.73
CA LYS A 382 12.49 -8.09 -27.10
C LYS A 382 12.05 -8.26 -25.66
N SER A 383 11.22 -9.25 -25.35
CA SER A 383 10.73 -9.56 -24.01
C SER A 383 11.87 -10.01 -23.08
N ASP A 384 12.78 -10.84 -23.58
CA ASP A 384 13.96 -11.28 -22.82
C ASP A 384 14.89 -10.10 -22.50
N LEU A 385 15.07 -9.16 -23.43
CA LEU A 385 15.84 -7.95 -23.20
C LEU A 385 15.17 -7.03 -22.15
N LEU A 386 13.84 -6.96 -22.14
CA LEU A 386 13.10 -6.21 -21.13
C LEU A 386 13.22 -6.88 -19.76
N LEU A 387 13.07 -8.20 -19.67
CA LEU A 387 13.23 -8.95 -18.43
C LEU A 387 14.63 -8.84 -17.85
N LYS A 388 15.68 -8.84 -18.69
CA LYS A 388 17.06 -8.60 -18.24
C LYS A 388 17.27 -7.22 -17.60
N LYS A 389 16.49 -6.22 -17.98
CA LYS A 389 16.52 -4.87 -17.40
C LYS A 389 15.57 -4.68 -16.24
N ALA A 390 14.57 -5.54 -16.12
CA ALA A 390 13.56 -5.49 -15.07
C ALA A 390 14.12 -5.96 -13.73
N LYS A 391 13.55 -5.46 -12.66
CA LYS A 391 13.83 -5.89 -11.28
C LYS A 391 12.66 -6.70 -10.77
N PRO A 392 12.87 -7.74 -9.96
CA PRO A 392 11.78 -8.43 -9.29
C PRO A 392 10.97 -7.46 -8.43
N LEU A 393 9.67 -7.46 -8.60
CA LEU A 393 8.75 -6.77 -7.70
C LEU A 393 8.67 -7.51 -6.38
N MET A 394 8.46 -8.82 -6.47
CA MET A 394 8.51 -9.79 -5.39
C MET A 394 8.93 -11.15 -5.93
N GLU A 395 9.54 -11.96 -5.08
CA GLU A 395 9.79 -13.38 -5.33
C GLU A 395 8.69 -14.19 -4.64
N ILE A 396 8.14 -15.19 -5.32
CA ILE A 396 7.02 -15.99 -4.82
C ILE A 396 7.47 -17.44 -4.68
N TYR A 397 7.32 -17.98 -3.47
CA TYR A 397 7.74 -19.36 -3.15
C TYR A 397 6.55 -20.19 -2.69
N ARG A 398 6.43 -21.38 -3.29
CA ARG A 398 5.49 -22.44 -2.94
C ARG A 398 6.23 -23.76 -2.77
N GLU A 399 5.48 -24.85 -2.52
CA GLU A 399 6.04 -26.19 -2.34
C GLU A 399 6.93 -26.64 -3.51
N ASN A 400 6.57 -26.27 -4.74
CA ASN A 400 7.33 -26.64 -5.95
C ASN A 400 8.73 -26.02 -6.04
N ASN A 401 9.00 -24.92 -5.34
CA ASN A 401 10.29 -24.25 -5.27
C ASN A 401 10.82 -24.07 -3.84
N ILE A 402 10.53 -25.02 -2.96
CA ILE A 402 10.95 -25.05 -1.55
C ILE A 402 12.48 -25.00 -1.39
N LYS A 403 13.23 -25.59 -2.33
CA LYS A 403 14.71 -25.58 -2.29
C LYS A 403 15.27 -24.19 -2.46
N GLU A 404 14.72 -23.43 -3.38
CA GLU A 404 15.06 -22.02 -3.66
C GLU A 404 14.73 -21.15 -2.44
N TYR A 405 13.59 -21.39 -1.80
CA TYR A 405 13.21 -20.69 -0.57
C TYR A 405 14.19 -20.97 0.58
N HIS A 406 14.58 -22.21 0.77
CA HIS A 406 15.58 -22.55 1.80
C HIS A 406 16.96 -21.94 1.49
N LEU A 407 17.36 -21.85 0.23
CA LEU A 407 18.57 -21.14 -0.18
C LEU A 407 18.46 -19.62 0.09
N PHE A 408 17.28 -19.05 -0.14
CA PHE A 408 17.01 -17.66 0.21
C PHE A 408 17.14 -17.43 1.73
N LEU A 409 16.50 -18.24 2.58
CA LEU A 409 16.59 -18.13 4.04
C LEU A 409 18.03 -18.23 4.54
N LYS A 410 18.84 -19.11 3.94
CA LYS A 410 20.25 -19.26 4.29
C LYS A 410 21.09 -18.02 3.95
N LYS A 411 20.76 -17.32 2.85
CA LYS A 411 21.40 -16.04 2.49
C LYS A 411 20.93 -14.92 3.43
N GLU A 412 19.64 -14.92 3.76
CA GLU A 412 18.98 -13.93 4.60
C GLU A 412 19.51 -13.97 6.05
N GLU A 413 19.90 -15.15 6.56
CA GLU A 413 20.53 -15.34 7.86
C GLU A 413 21.75 -14.44 8.08
N ASN A 414 22.52 -14.16 7.01
CA ASN A 414 23.73 -13.37 7.05
C ASN A 414 23.50 -11.85 6.93
N ILE A 415 22.26 -11.40 6.75
CA ILE A 415 21.95 -9.97 6.65
C ILE A 415 21.99 -9.34 8.04
N GLU A 416 22.90 -8.36 8.21
CA GLU A 416 23.02 -7.59 9.44
C GLU A 416 21.95 -6.49 9.49
N CYS A 417 20.77 -6.84 9.98
CA CYS A 417 19.62 -5.97 10.10
C CYS A 417 18.68 -6.46 11.20
N ASP A 418 18.17 -5.55 12.00
CA ASP A 418 17.11 -5.86 12.97
C ASP A 418 15.83 -6.28 12.24
N ARG A 419 15.06 -7.17 12.86
CA ARG A 419 13.83 -7.72 12.29
C ARG A 419 12.62 -7.38 13.14
N THR A 420 11.61 -6.83 12.50
CA THR A 420 10.28 -6.67 13.08
C THR A 420 9.37 -7.72 12.48
N ARG A 421 8.70 -8.52 13.33
CA ARG A 421 7.81 -9.59 12.88
C ARG A 421 6.43 -9.43 13.49
N TYR A 422 5.41 -9.42 12.65
CA TYR A 422 4.00 -9.55 13.05
C TYR A 422 3.60 -10.99 12.82
N ILE A 423 3.37 -11.73 13.90
CA ILE A 423 3.17 -13.18 13.83
C ILE A 423 1.76 -13.58 14.25
N SER A 424 1.12 -14.42 13.43
CA SER A 424 -0.26 -14.86 13.64
C SER A 424 -0.43 -15.89 14.76
N SER A 425 0.66 -16.45 15.29
CA SER A 425 0.68 -17.41 16.41
C SER A 425 2.05 -17.37 17.10
N LEU A 426 2.24 -18.22 18.12
CA LEU A 426 3.49 -18.26 18.89
C LEU A 426 4.68 -18.79 18.04
N PRO A 427 5.90 -18.24 18.21
CA PRO A 427 7.07 -18.62 17.43
C PRO A 427 7.55 -20.03 17.78
N LEU A 428 7.61 -20.92 16.80
CA LEU A 428 7.88 -22.35 17.02
C LEU A 428 9.25 -22.64 17.69
N PHE A 429 10.25 -21.78 17.47
CA PHE A 429 11.58 -21.99 18.05
C PHE A 429 11.65 -21.88 19.58
N THR A 430 10.63 -21.32 20.22
CA THR A 430 10.59 -21.15 21.69
C THR A 430 9.90 -22.32 22.41
N ILE A 431 9.23 -23.24 21.69
CA ILE A 431 8.54 -24.38 22.29
C ILE A 431 9.51 -25.46 22.77
N SER A 432 9.22 -26.13 23.87
CA SER A 432 9.99 -27.30 24.31
C SER A 432 9.66 -28.53 23.45
N ASP A 433 10.61 -29.48 23.35
CA ASP A 433 10.39 -30.71 22.58
C ASP A 433 9.27 -31.57 23.18
N GLU A 434 9.14 -31.60 24.53
CA GLU A 434 8.08 -32.34 25.23
C GLU A 434 6.70 -31.80 24.88
N LEU A 435 6.52 -30.48 24.97
CA LEU A 435 5.23 -29.85 24.65
C LEU A 435 4.90 -30.00 23.16
N LEU A 436 5.88 -29.83 22.28
CA LEU A 436 5.70 -30.02 20.85
C LEU A 436 5.25 -31.45 20.52
N ILE A 437 5.94 -32.47 21.05
CA ILE A 437 5.58 -33.87 20.82
C ILE A 437 4.16 -34.17 21.32
N LYS A 438 3.78 -33.64 22.49
CA LYS A 438 2.44 -33.77 23.06
C LYS A 438 1.37 -33.20 22.12
N ILE A 439 1.57 -31.98 21.58
CA ILE A 439 0.66 -31.35 20.63
C ILE A 439 0.54 -32.17 19.36
N LEU A 440 1.68 -32.60 18.78
CA LEU A 440 1.72 -33.36 17.53
C LEU A 440 1.02 -34.73 17.66
N LYS A 441 1.24 -35.46 18.75
CA LYS A 441 0.56 -36.73 19.03
C LYS A 441 -0.95 -36.55 19.19
N ARG A 442 -1.38 -35.50 19.90
CA ARG A 442 -2.81 -35.18 20.06
C ARG A 442 -3.48 -34.87 18.72
N ASN A 443 -2.76 -34.20 17.82
CA ASN A 443 -3.24 -33.91 16.46
C ASN A 443 -3.09 -35.12 15.49
N LYS A 444 -2.80 -36.33 16.01
CA LYS A 444 -2.72 -37.59 15.25
C LYS A 444 -1.70 -37.60 14.09
N LEU A 445 -0.55 -36.96 14.29
CA LEU A 445 0.53 -37.01 13.31
C LEU A 445 1.28 -38.33 13.40
N THR A 446 1.78 -38.80 12.26
CA THR A 446 2.64 -39.99 12.17
C THR A 446 4.00 -39.75 12.81
N LYS A 447 4.72 -40.81 13.13
CA LYS A 447 6.06 -40.72 13.72
C LYS A 447 7.05 -39.99 12.78
N GLU A 448 6.90 -40.17 11.46
CA GLU A 448 7.71 -39.50 10.46
C GLU A 448 7.44 -38.01 10.42
N GLU A 449 6.17 -37.59 10.41
CA GLU A 449 5.76 -36.19 10.46
C GLU A 449 6.27 -35.51 11.74
N ILE A 450 6.15 -36.18 12.89
CA ILE A 450 6.66 -35.67 14.17
C ILE A 450 8.18 -35.43 14.09
N ASN A 451 8.93 -36.42 13.61
CA ASN A 451 10.39 -36.27 13.46
C ASN A 451 10.77 -35.14 12.50
N LYS A 452 10.04 -34.98 11.40
CA LYS A 452 10.24 -33.88 10.44
C LYS A 452 10.03 -32.50 11.10
N ILE A 453 8.96 -32.36 11.88
CA ILE A 453 8.63 -31.10 12.56
C ILE A 453 9.62 -30.77 13.68
N ILE A 454 10.05 -31.76 14.47
CA ILE A 454 11.08 -31.56 15.51
C ILE A 454 12.41 -31.13 14.86
N LYS A 455 12.82 -31.80 13.79
CA LYS A 455 14.02 -31.40 13.04
C LYS A 455 13.92 -29.97 12.53
N TYR A 456 12.77 -29.59 12.01
CA TYR A 456 12.49 -28.23 11.55
C TYR A 456 12.58 -27.22 12.70
N LYS A 457 11.89 -27.44 13.81
CA LYS A 457 11.94 -26.60 15.00
C LYS A 457 13.39 -26.38 15.47
N ASN A 458 14.21 -27.43 15.50
CA ASN A 458 15.59 -27.33 15.91
C ASN A 458 16.45 -26.53 14.90
N ASN A 459 16.15 -26.60 13.61
CA ASN A 459 16.80 -25.77 12.59
C ASN A 459 16.36 -24.31 12.72
N GLU A 460 15.10 -24.04 12.97
CA GLU A 460 14.58 -22.69 13.21
C GLU A 460 15.18 -22.05 14.46
N PHE A 461 15.35 -22.84 15.53
CA PHE A 461 16.04 -22.41 16.74
C PHE A 461 17.51 -22.01 16.45
N LYS A 462 18.24 -22.82 15.67
CA LYS A 462 19.62 -22.48 15.27
C LYS A 462 19.65 -21.22 14.41
N TYR A 463 18.75 -21.10 13.45
CA TYR A 463 18.62 -19.95 12.58
C TYR A 463 18.35 -18.68 13.38
N MET A 464 17.37 -18.69 14.29
CA MET A 464 17.05 -17.55 15.14
C MET A 464 18.22 -17.18 16.07
N ASN A 465 18.88 -18.15 16.68
CA ASN A 465 20.06 -17.88 17.51
C ASN A 465 21.24 -17.29 16.72
N SER A 466 21.41 -17.66 15.46
CA SER A 466 22.39 -17.03 14.57
C SER A 466 22.09 -15.56 14.34
N ILE A 467 20.83 -15.24 14.04
CA ILE A 467 20.37 -13.86 13.88
C ILE A 467 20.55 -13.05 15.17
N LEU A 468 20.12 -13.58 16.30
CA LEU A 468 20.14 -12.91 17.60
C LEU A 468 21.56 -12.63 18.15
N LYS A 469 22.60 -13.27 17.60
CA LYS A 469 24.00 -12.93 17.93
C LYS A 469 24.40 -11.53 17.47
N LYS A 470 23.80 -11.01 16.40
CA LYS A 470 24.19 -9.75 15.76
C LYS A 470 23.08 -8.71 15.69
N ASN A 471 21.82 -9.15 15.68
CA ASN A 471 20.66 -8.32 15.41
C ASN A 471 19.59 -8.48 16.48
N LYS A 472 18.72 -7.48 16.61
CA LYS A 472 17.51 -7.58 17.45
C LYS A 472 16.34 -8.12 16.64
N VAL A 473 15.47 -8.87 17.31
CA VAL A 473 14.19 -9.34 16.77
C VAL A 473 13.07 -8.86 17.68
N PHE A 474 12.05 -8.25 17.07
CA PHE A 474 10.84 -7.76 17.74
C PHE A 474 9.64 -8.53 17.19
N ASP A 475 9.06 -9.40 18.02
CA ASP A 475 7.86 -10.15 17.70
C ASP A 475 6.63 -9.47 18.27
N TYR A 476 5.71 -9.08 17.40
CA TYR A 476 4.41 -8.55 17.76
C TYR A 476 3.40 -9.70 17.72
N ILE A 477 2.77 -9.98 18.86
CA ILE A 477 1.89 -11.14 19.08
C ILE A 477 0.57 -10.67 19.68
N TYR A 478 -0.55 -11.09 19.12
CA TYR A 478 -1.85 -11.00 19.78
C TYR A 478 -2.02 -12.18 20.73
N VAL A 479 -2.18 -11.91 22.02
CA VAL A 479 -2.42 -12.96 23.04
C VAL A 479 -3.90 -13.28 23.10
N ILE A 480 -4.27 -14.47 22.61
CA ILE A 480 -5.66 -14.94 22.54
C ILE A 480 -6.18 -15.26 23.94
N LYS A 481 -7.34 -14.69 24.31
CA LYS A 481 -8.01 -14.95 25.57
C LYS A 481 -8.80 -16.25 25.52
N GLU A 482 -9.11 -16.82 26.70
CA GLU A 482 -9.82 -18.10 26.79
C GLU A 482 -11.21 -18.08 26.13
N ASN A 483 -11.94 -16.97 26.26
CA ASN A 483 -13.26 -16.80 25.65
C ASN A 483 -13.21 -16.67 24.11
N GLU A 484 -12.08 -16.25 23.55
CA GLU A 484 -11.87 -16.11 22.10
C GLU A 484 -11.36 -17.43 21.48
N PHE A 485 -10.78 -18.30 22.31
CA PHE A 485 -10.05 -19.49 21.86
C PHE A 485 -10.91 -20.50 21.08
N ILE A 486 -12.22 -20.60 21.38
CA ILE A 486 -13.15 -21.51 20.69
C ILE A 486 -13.42 -21.02 19.26
N SER A 487 -13.62 -19.72 19.08
CA SER A 487 -13.93 -19.11 17.78
C SER A 487 -12.68 -18.90 16.91
N ASP A 488 -11.52 -18.81 17.52
CA ASP A 488 -10.26 -18.48 16.84
C ASP A 488 -9.09 -19.28 17.43
N THR A 489 -9.14 -20.61 17.28
CA THR A 489 -8.11 -21.52 17.77
C THR A 489 -6.80 -21.31 17.03
N PRO A 490 -5.69 -20.91 17.70
CA PRO A 490 -4.39 -20.76 17.06
C PRO A 490 -3.79 -22.11 16.67
N SER A 491 -2.95 -22.07 15.64
CA SER A 491 -2.20 -23.24 15.16
C SER A 491 -0.70 -23.02 15.27
N LEU A 492 0.08 -24.11 15.22
CA LEU A 492 1.53 -24.04 15.11
C LEU A 492 1.96 -23.35 13.81
N LEU A 493 2.97 -22.48 13.88
CA LEU A 493 3.59 -21.83 12.71
C LEU A 493 4.53 -22.81 11.99
N LEU A 494 4.05 -23.45 10.93
CA LEU A 494 4.78 -24.43 10.14
C LEU A 494 4.96 -24.03 8.67
N ASN A 495 4.84 -22.74 8.36
CA ASN A 495 4.82 -22.18 7.00
C ASN A 495 6.01 -22.64 6.15
N ASN A 496 7.23 -22.61 6.73
CA ASN A 496 8.44 -22.96 6.00
C ASN A 496 8.57 -24.46 5.69
N LEU A 497 7.67 -25.29 6.22
CA LEU A 497 7.58 -26.72 5.89
C LEU A 497 6.61 -27.02 4.75
N PHE A 498 5.83 -26.04 4.31
CA PHE A 498 4.77 -26.22 3.30
C PHE A 498 3.84 -27.40 3.61
N ILE A 499 3.43 -27.51 4.88
CA ILE A 499 2.51 -28.55 5.35
C ILE A 499 1.09 -28.00 5.32
N ASP A 500 0.20 -28.60 4.53
CA ASP A 500 -1.21 -28.19 4.43
C ASP A 500 -2.08 -28.64 5.62
N LYS A 501 -1.47 -29.20 6.67
CA LYS A 501 -2.17 -29.61 7.89
C LYS A 501 -2.15 -28.50 8.94
N THR A 502 -3.32 -28.07 9.38
CA THR A 502 -3.46 -27.17 10.52
C THR A 502 -3.32 -27.94 11.84
N ILE A 503 -2.31 -27.63 12.62
CA ILE A 503 -2.02 -28.28 13.90
C ILE A 503 -2.40 -27.32 15.03
N ASN A 504 -3.57 -27.53 15.62
CA ASN A 504 -4.15 -26.63 16.61
C ASN A 504 -3.65 -26.88 18.02
N TYR A 505 -3.55 -25.83 18.82
CA TYR A 505 -3.35 -25.91 20.26
C TYR A 505 -4.65 -26.25 21.00
N THR A 506 -4.53 -26.75 22.23
CA THR A 506 -5.52 -26.51 23.29
C THR A 506 -5.14 -25.23 24.03
N TYR A 507 -6.08 -24.60 24.73
CA TYR A 507 -5.79 -23.38 25.49
C TYR A 507 -4.65 -23.57 26.51
N LYS A 508 -4.61 -24.72 27.20
CA LYS A 508 -3.53 -25.06 28.15
C LYS A 508 -2.17 -25.15 27.48
N GLU A 509 -2.09 -25.80 26.32
CA GLU A 509 -0.86 -25.91 25.52
C GLU A 509 -0.40 -24.54 25.00
N TYR A 510 -1.34 -23.69 24.57
CA TYR A 510 -1.05 -22.34 24.13
C TYR A 510 -0.45 -21.48 25.24
N ILE A 511 -1.05 -21.50 26.44
CA ILE A 511 -0.55 -20.75 27.60
C ILE A 511 0.81 -21.30 28.08
N GLU A 512 1.02 -22.63 28.02
CA GLU A 512 2.31 -23.25 28.35
C GLU A 512 3.39 -22.76 27.36
N HIS A 513 3.11 -22.75 26.06
CA HIS A 513 4.04 -22.24 25.05
C HIS A 513 4.29 -20.73 25.20
N LEU A 514 3.27 -19.93 25.49
CA LEU A 514 3.41 -18.49 25.74
C LEU A 514 4.37 -18.20 26.91
N LYS A 515 4.29 -19.00 27.99
CA LYS A 515 5.22 -18.90 29.13
C LYS A 515 6.66 -19.17 28.66
N LEU A 516 6.89 -20.25 27.91
CA LEU A 516 8.20 -20.57 27.36
C LEU A 516 8.74 -19.46 26.43
N THR A 517 7.86 -18.85 25.62
CA THR A 517 8.22 -17.70 24.76
C THR A 517 8.68 -16.51 25.59
N ASN A 518 7.94 -16.17 26.66
CA ASN A 518 8.30 -15.07 27.56
C ASN A 518 9.58 -15.35 28.35
N GLU A 519 9.80 -16.58 28.78
CA GLU A 519 11.05 -17.00 29.44
C GLU A 519 12.25 -16.90 28.50
N TYR A 520 12.06 -17.33 27.25
CA TYR A 520 13.09 -17.19 26.23
C TYR A 520 13.45 -15.70 25.99
N ALA A 521 12.44 -14.82 25.91
CA ALA A 521 12.65 -13.39 25.74
C ALA A 521 13.39 -12.76 26.92
N LYS A 522 13.04 -13.12 28.16
CA LYS A 522 13.74 -12.65 29.38
C LYS A 522 15.24 -13.04 29.39
N ASN A 523 15.55 -14.22 28.84
CA ASN A 523 16.93 -14.75 28.82
C ASN A 523 17.74 -14.28 27.60
N ASN A 524 17.14 -13.57 26.64
CA ASN A 524 17.77 -13.11 25.40
C ASN A 524 17.60 -11.60 25.20
N LYS A 525 18.66 -10.82 25.45
CA LYS A 525 18.63 -9.34 25.34
C LYS A 525 18.26 -8.81 23.94
N ASN A 526 18.48 -9.61 22.91
CA ASN A 526 18.22 -9.25 21.52
C ASN A 526 16.89 -9.76 21.00
N TYR A 527 16.11 -10.48 21.81
CA TYR A 527 14.78 -10.96 21.47
C TYR A 527 13.71 -10.26 22.32
N ASN A 528 12.76 -9.60 21.66
CA ASN A 528 11.70 -8.84 22.29
C ASN A 528 10.34 -9.35 21.85
N VAL A 529 9.42 -9.54 22.80
CA VAL A 529 8.03 -9.90 22.55
C VAL A 529 7.15 -8.72 22.96
N LEU A 530 6.34 -8.24 22.04
CA LEU A 530 5.43 -7.12 22.21
C LEU A 530 3.99 -7.60 21.98
N THR A 531 3.06 -7.12 22.79
CA THR A 531 1.67 -7.58 22.72
C THR A 531 0.82 -6.59 21.90
N GLU A 532 0.14 -7.07 20.86
CA GLU A 532 -0.84 -6.28 20.11
C GLU A 532 -2.15 -6.09 20.92
N LYS A 533 -2.84 -4.97 20.70
CA LYS A 533 -4.17 -4.72 21.30
C LYS A 533 -5.25 -5.56 20.65
N ASP A 534 -5.20 -5.67 19.33
CA ASP A 534 -6.17 -6.37 18.51
C ASP A 534 -5.43 -7.36 17.60
N LYS A 535 -6.10 -8.46 17.24
CA LYS A 535 -5.55 -9.45 16.33
C LYS A 535 -5.50 -8.86 14.91
N THR A 536 -4.31 -8.54 14.44
CA THR A 536 -4.12 -7.90 13.15
C THR A 536 -4.26 -8.91 12.00
N PHE A 537 -3.60 -10.07 12.11
CA PHE A 537 -3.61 -11.12 11.08
C PHE A 537 -3.86 -12.50 11.69
N LYS A 538 -4.55 -13.36 10.90
CA LYS A 538 -4.87 -14.74 11.28
C LYS A 538 -3.98 -15.76 10.59
N ASN A 539 -3.71 -15.56 9.31
CA ASN A 539 -3.10 -16.56 8.44
C ASN A 539 -1.74 -16.13 7.90
N ILE A 540 -1.33 -14.88 8.07
CA ILE A 540 -0.03 -14.40 7.60
C ILE A 540 0.90 -14.01 8.75
N THR A 541 2.18 -14.18 8.49
CA THR A 541 3.30 -13.65 9.26
C THR A 541 4.06 -12.67 8.38
N ILE A 542 4.36 -11.48 8.89
CA ILE A 542 5.12 -10.45 8.18
C ILE A 542 6.45 -10.28 8.90
N THR A 543 7.55 -10.45 8.18
CA THR A 543 8.91 -10.17 8.67
C THR A 543 9.49 -9.00 7.88
N ILE A 544 9.83 -7.93 8.56
CA ILE A 544 10.38 -6.69 8.00
C ILE A 544 11.86 -6.60 8.32
N LEU A 545 12.69 -6.56 7.30
CA LEU A 545 14.09 -6.17 7.39
C LEU A 545 14.21 -4.73 6.92
N LYS A 546 14.38 -3.81 7.84
CA LYS A 546 14.32 -2.37 7.59
C LYS A 546 15.23 -1.92 6.44
N ASN A 547 14.66 -1.16 5.50
CA ASN A 547 15.34 -0.66 4.29
C ASN A 547 15.90 -1.77 3.36
N ASN A 548 15.47 -3.02 3.51
CA ASN A 548 15.96 -4.12 2.70
C ASN A 548 14.82 -4.82 1.96
N HIS A 549 14.05 -5.64 2.65
CA HIS A 549 12.90 -6.35 2.07
C HIS A 549 11.89 -6.76 3.14
N VAL A 550 10.74 -7.18 2.70
CA VAL A 550 9.68 -7.72 3.55
C VAL A 550 9.34 -9.13 3.10
N ILE A 551 9.22 -10.05 4.06
CA ILE A 551 8.74 -11.41 3.82
C ILE A 551 7.32 -11.50 4.37
N ILE A 552 6.36 -11.86 3.52
CA ILE A 552 4.99 -12.20 3.93
C ILE A 552 4.83 -13.69 3.76
N SER A 553 4.60 -14.40 4.85
CA SER A 553 4.43 -15.85 4.87
C SER A 553 2.99 -16.18 5.22
N LYS A 554 2.26 -16.83 4.30
CA LYS A 554 0.91 -17.34 4.54
C LYS A 554 0.97 -18.81 4.93
N ASN A 555 0.19 -19.17 5.97
CA ASN A 555 0.30 -20.49 6.62
C ASN A 555 -0.49 -21.58 5.88
N SER A 556 -1.59 -21.21 5.22
CA SER A 556 -2.52 -22.17 4.61
C SER A 556 -3.32 -21.55 3.47
N ASN A 557 -3.84 -22.39 2.61
CA ASN A 557 -4.80 -22.11 1.54
C ASN A 557 -4.44 -20.95 0.59
N PRO A 558 -3.25 -20.95 -0.04
CA PRO A 558 -2.17 -21.94 0.04
C PRO A 558 -1.06 -21.52 1.02
N THR A 559 -0.18 -22.46 1.40
CA THR A 559 1.11 -22.10 2.02
C THR A 559 2.00 -21.47 0.96
N ILE A 560 2.38 -20.21 1.19
CA ILE A 560 3.12 -19.39 0.21
C ILE A 560 3.93 -18.30 0.90
N HIS A 561 5.07 -17.94 0.31
CA HIS A 561 5.91 -16.85 0.78
C HIS A 561 6.13 -15.83 -0.32
N PHE A 562 6.02 -14.55 0.04
CA PHE A 562 6.31 -13.41 -0.82
C PHE A 562 7.51 -12.67 -0.24
N VAL A 563 8.58 -12.52 -1.01
CA VAL A 563 9.73 -11.68 -0.66
C VAL A 563 9.64 -10.40 -1.48
N ILE A 564 9.17 -9.34 -0.86
CA ILE A 564 8.91 -8.04 -1.50
C ILE A 564 10.16 -7.18 -1.42
N ARG A 565 10.65 -6.73 -2.58
CA ARG A 565 11.87 -5.91 -2.69
C ARG A 565 11.63 -4.50 -3.25
N HIS A 566 10.42 -4.23 -3.75
CA HIS A 566 10.13 -2.92 -4.33
C HIS A 566 10.14 -1.82 -3.25
N PRO A 567 10.98 -0.76 -3.39
CA PRO A 567 11.20 0.21 -2.32
C PRO A 567 9.94 0.89 -1.79
N LYS A 568 9.02 1.29 -2.67
CA LYS A 568 7.75 1.91 -2.25
C LYS A 568 6.88 0.96 -1.42
N LEU A 569 6.82 -0.33 -1.78
CA LEU A 569 6.06 -1.34 -1.02
C LEU A 569 6.74 -1.65 0.31
N VAL A 570 8.06 -1.81 0.31
CA VAL A 570 8.84 -2.04 1.54
C VAL A 570 8.60 -0.89 2.51
N ALA A 571 8.79 0.37 2.07
CA ALA A 571 8.56 1.55 2.91
C ALA A 571 7.12 1.66 3.42
N ALA A 572 6.13 1.33 2.58
CA ALA A 572 4.73 1.35 2.98
C ALA A 572 4.40 0.29 4.04
N ILE A 573 4.95 -0.93 3.90
CA ILE A 573 4.77 -2.00 4.90
C ILE A 573 5.58 -1.69 6.17
N GLU A 574 6.76 -1.10 6.07
CA GLU A 574 7.54 -0.64 7.23
C GLU A 574 6.79 0.44 8.04
N SER A 575 6.02 1.29 7.38
CA SER A 575 5.18 2.30 8.03
C SER A 575 3.89 1.73 8.63
N PHE A 576 3.54 0.48 8.29
CA PHE A 576 2.42 -0.21 8.89
C PHE A 576 2.71 -0.48 10.37
N ASN A 577 1.86 0.02 11.24
CA ASN A 577 2.01 -0.14 12.69
C ASN A 577 0.64 -0.52 13.28
N PRO A 578 0.41 -1.79 13.62
CA PRO A 578 -0.80 -2.19 14.32
C PRO A 578 -0.86 -1.54 15.70
N LEU A 579 -2.06 -1.44 16.27
CA LEU A 579 -2.26 -0.87 17.60
C LEU A 579 -1.56 -1.75 18.66
N VAL A 580 -0.48 -1.23 19.23
CA VAL A 580 0.31 -1.91 20.27
C VAL A 580 -0.14 -1.43 21.65
N LYS A 581 -0.22 -2.32 22.64
CA LYS A 581 -0.25 -1.94 24.04
C LYS A 581 1.16 -1.55 24.46
N GLU A 582 1.32 -0.31 24.89
CA GLU A 582 2.45 0.02 25.75
C GLU A 582 2.26 -0.74 27.07
N LEU A 583 3.24 -1.57 27.42
CA LEU A 583 3.29 -2.29 28.68
C LEU A 583 3.59 -1.33 29.83
#